data_79d51515a5f399cf7f17538e367dad38
#
_entry.id   79d51515a5f399cf7f17538e367dad38
#
_cell.length_a   1.000
_cell.length_b   1.000
_cell.length_c   1.000
_cell.angle_alpha   90.00
_cell.angle_beta   90.00
_cell.angle_gamma   90.00
#
_symmetry.space_group_name_H-M   'P 1'
#
loop_
_entity.id
_entity.type
_entity.pdbx_description
1 polymer ?
#
loop_
_entity_poly.entity_id
_entity_poly.type
_entity_poly.pdbx_seq_one_letter_code
_entity_poly.pdbx_strand_id
1 'polypeptide(L)'
;MAGLVADSSARRGFERDVAIIGGCGHVGLPLGLAFADRGLDVVLVDVSDAAVARVNAAELPFVEPGGQDVLKRVIAGGTLGATTDPAAVATARYVVVVIGTPVDEHLNPDRSAISRALAGALPHLRTGQTVVLRSTIYPGVTRHVERMFTES
;
A
#
# COMPACT_ATOMS: atom_id res chain seq x y z
N MET A 1 -27.89 6.70 6.66
CA MET A 1 -26.79 6.31 5.74
C MET A 1 -26.34 4.92 6.14
N ALA A 2 -26.65 3.90 5.37
CA ALA A 2 -26.23 2.55 5.64
C ALA A 2 -24.70 2.47 5.40
N GLY A 3 -23.94 2.21 6.46
CA GLY A 3 -22.51 1.94 6.34
C GLY A 3 -22.31 0.76 5.41
N LEU A 4 -21.40 0.89 4.45
CA LEU A 4 -20.90 -0.24 3.68
C LEU A 4 -20.16 -1.14 4.69
N VAL A 5 -20.87 -2.14 5.20
CA VAL A 5 -20.21 -3.22 5.96
C VAL A 5 -19.36 -3.97 4.94
N ALA A 6 -18.06 -3.96 5.11
CA ALA A 6 -17.16 -4.74 4.27
C ALA A 6 -17.61 -6.21 4.34
N ASP A 7 -18.15 -6.71 3.23
CA ASP A 7 -18.60 -8.09 3.12
C ASP A 7 -17.37 -8.98 3.18
N SER A 8 -17.23 -9.76 4.26
CA SER A 8 -16.13 -10.70 4.43
C SER A 8 -16.03 -11.73 3.30
N SER A 9 -17.12 -11.96 2.57
CA SER A 9 -17.15 -12.81 1.36
C SER A 9 -16.31 -12.23 0.22
N ALA A 10 -16.05 -10.90 0.25
CA ALA A 10 -15.25 -10.23 -0.75
C ALA A 10 -13.75 -10.59 -0.67
N ARG A 11 -13.25 -11.08 0.46
CA ARG A 11 -11.82 -11.40 0.66
C ARG A 11 -11.35 -12.67 -0.07
N ARG A 12 -12.26 -13.56 -0.47
CA ARG A 12 -11.95 -14.77 -1.27
C ARG A 12 -10.73 -15.58 -0.77
N GLY A 13 -10.62 -15.77 0.56
CA GLY A 13 -9.53 -16.54 1.16
C GLY A 13 -8.27 -15.71 1.52
N PHE A 14 -8.36 -14.38 1.50
CA PHE A 14 -7.34 -13.47 2.03
C PHE A 14 -7.73 -12.98 3.44
N GLU A 15 -6.71 -12.75 4.28
CA GLU A 15 -6.89 -12.29 5.65
C GLU A 15 -7.28 -10.80 5.69
N ARG A 16 -6.73 -10.01 4.76
CA ARG A 16 -6.87 -8.56 4.65
C ARG A 16 -7.50 -8.13 3.34
N ASP A 17 -8.04 -6.93 3.32
CA ASP A 17 -8.63 -6.36 2.11
C ASP A 17 -7.57 -5.74 1.22
N VAL A 18 -6.69 -4.90 1.79
CA VAL A 18 -5.75 -4.08 1.02
C VAL A 18 -4.35 -4.09 1.63
N ALA A 19 -3.34 -4.29 0.80
CA ALA A 19 -1.95 -3.98 1.09
C ALA A 19 -1.51 -2.78 0.25
N ILE A 20 -0.79 -1.82 0.84
CA ILE A 20 -0.29 -0.64 0.14
C ILE A 20 1.23 -0.62 0.20
N ILE A 21 1.91 -0.81 -0.93
CA ILE A 21 3.37 -0.70 -1.06
C ILE A 21 3.73 0.78 -1.22
N GLY A 22 4.67 1.27 -0.40
CA GLY A 22 4.94 2.69 -0.20
C GLY A 22 3.88 3.35 0.69
N GLY A 23 3.35 2.57 1.63
CA GLY A 23 2.16 2.89 2.42
C GLY A 23 2.35 3.99 3.45
N CYS A 24 3.57 4.29 3.90
CA CYS A 24 3.81 5.32 4.92
C CYS A 24 4.13 6.70 4.34
N GLY A 25 4.12 6.84 3.01
CA GLY A 25 4.36 8.11 2.33
C GLY A 25 3.13 9.02 2.25
N HIS A 26 3.32 10.24 1.67
CA HIS A 26 2.30 11.29 1.56
C HIS A 26 1.05 10.91 0.75
N VAL A 27 1.11 9.89 -0.07
CA VAL A 27 -0.04 9.37 -0.84
C VAL A 27 -0.55 8.07 -0.24
N GLY A 28 0.36 7.16 0.15
CA GLY A 28 0.03 5.83 0.65
C GLY A 28 -0.71 5.88 1.99
N LEU A 29 -0.23 6.67 2.94
CA LEU A 29 -0.83 6.75 4.26
C LEU A 29 -2.24 7.37 4.24
N PRO A 30 -2.50 8.53 3.61
CA PRO A 30 -3.85 9.05 3.48
C PRO A 30 -4.81 8.08 2.78
N LEU A 31 -4.35 7.37 1.75
CA LEU A 31 -5.14 6.35 1.07
C LEU A 31 -5.49 5.18 2.01
N GLY A 32 -4.51 4.70 2.77
CA GLY A 32 -4.71 3.65 3.77
C GLY A 32 -5.69 4.06 4.87
N LEU A 33 -5.56 5.29 5.37
CA LEU A 33 -6.49 5.87 6.33
C LEU A 33 -7.92 5.92 5.79
N ALA A 34 -8.09 6.36 4.54
CA ALA A 34 -9.41 6.44 3.90
C ALA A 34 -10.08 5.07 3.76
N PHE A 35 -9.32 4.02 3.45
CA PHE A 35 -9.82 2.65 3.38
C PHE A 35 -10.14 2.09 4.77
N ALA A 36 -9.23 2.24 5.72
CA ALA A 36 -9.41 1.73 7.07
C ALA A 36 -10.57 2.42 7.81
N ASP A 37 -10.76 3.71 7.60
CA ASP A 37 -11.88 4.48 8.16
C ASP A 37 -13.25 4.04 7.59
N ARG A 38 -13.25 3.36 6.42
CA ARG A 38 -14.43 2.72 5.85
C ARG A 38 -14.60 1.26 6.25
N GLY A 39 -13.78 0.78 7.19
CA GLY A 39 -13.87 -0.56 7.77
C GLY A 39 -13.13 -1.64 6.98
N LEU A 40 -12.29 -1.27 5.99
CA LEU A 40 -11.41 -2.23 5.32
C LEU A 40 -10.20 -2.53 6.21
N ASP A 41 -9.72 -3.76 6.16
CA ASP A 41 -8.50 -4.20 6.84
C ASP A 41 -7.30 -3.93 5.94
N VAL A 42 -6.41 -3.02 6.38
CA VAL A 42 -5.33 -2.46 5.58
C VAL A 42 -3.96 -2.74 6.21
N VAL A 43 -3.02 -3.20 5.41
CA VAL A 43 -1.60 -3.22 5.78
C VAL A 43 -0.79 -2.28 4.89
N LEU A 44 -0.01 -1.43 5.53
CA LEU A 44 0.96 -0.56 4.86
C LEU A 44 2.32 -1.26 4.85
N VAL A 45 2.90 -1.41 3.67
CA VAL A 45 4.24 -1.97 3.49
C VAL A 45 5.16 -0.84 3.04
N ASP A 46 6.21 -0.57 3.82
CA ASP A 46 7.14 0.52 3.53
C ASP A 46 8.57 0.13 3.90
N VAL A 47 9.55 0.70 3.23
CA VAL A 47 10.97 0.42 3.49
C VAL A 47 11.54 1.19 4.68
N SER A 48 10.82 2.19 5.18
CA SER A 48 11.27 3.06 6.27
C SER A 48 10.82 2.55 7.64
N ASP A 49 11.72 1.91 8.39
CA ASP A 49 11.45 1.47 9.76
C ASP A 49 10.95 2.62 10.64
N ALA A 50 11.51 3.82 10.49
CA ALA A 50 11.11 4.98 11.27
C ALA A 50 9.66 5.42 10.96
N ALA A 51 9.25 5.40 9.68
CA ALA A 51 7.89 5.74 9.29
C ALA A 51 6.89 4.67 9.75
N VAL A 52 7.24 3.40 9.59
CA VAL A 52 6.44 2.25 10.08
C VAL A 52 6.24 2.34 11.60
N ALA A 53 7.31 2.59 12.36
CA ALA A 53 7.21 2.71 13.82
C ALA A 53 6.28 3.86 14.25
N ARG A 54 6.37 5.02 13.60
CA ARG A 54 5.50 6.18 13.88
C ARG A 54 4.04 5.86 13.58
N VAL A 55 3.74 5.28 12.43
CA VAL A 55 2.37 4.89 12.07
C VAL A 55 1.79 3.93 13.09
N ASN A 56 2.54 2.89 13.48
CA ASN A 56 2.09 1.92 14.48
C ASN A 56 1.95 2.51 15.89
N ALA A 57 2.69 3.59 16.20
CA ALA A 57 2.50 4.39 17.42
C ALA A 57 1.33 5.38 17.32
N ALA A 58 0.55 5.33 16.23
CA ALA A 58 -0.51 6.27 15.90
C ALA A 58 -0.03 7.74 15.82
N GLU A 59 1.19 7.94 15.31
CA GLU A 59 1.79 9.25 15.06
C GLU A 59 1.94 9.48 13.55
N LEU A 60 1.35 10.57 13.02
CA LEU A 60 1.54 10.92 11.63
C LEU A 60 3.00 11.32 11.35
N PRO A 61 3.64 10.77 10.31
CA PRO A 61 4.99 11.18 9.92
C PRO A 61 5.05 12.57 9.27
N PHE A 62 3.91 13.15 8.87
CA PHE A 62 3.77 14.47 8.25
C PHE A 62 2.42 15.10 8.63
N VAL A 63 2.23 16.38 8.29
CA VAL A 63 0.98 17.09 8.58
C VAL A 63 -0.08 16.73 7.53
N GLU A 64 -1.19 16.17 7.99
CA GLU A 64 -2.38 15.85 7.19
C GLU A 64 -3.61 16.33 7.97
N PRO A 65 -4.38 17.31 7.47
CA PRO A 65 -5.55 17.83 8.16
C PRO A 65 -6.56 16.72 8.49
N GLY A 66 -6.90 16.57 9.78
CA GLY A 66 -7.82 15.53 10.26
C GLY A 66 -7.24 14.11 10.29
N GLY A 67 -6.09 13.87 9.69
CA GLY A 67 -5.49 12.54 9.58
C GLY A 67 -5.06 11.94 10.92
N GLN A 68 -4.62 12.78 11.86
CA GLN A 68 -4.15 12.31 13.17
C GLN A 68 -5.25 11.60 13.98
N ASP A 69 -6.47 12.12 13.96
CA ASP A 69 -7.58 11.51 14.71
C ASP A 69 -8.07 10.22 14.01
N VAL A 70 -8.07 10.21 12.68
CA VAL A 70 -8.37 9.00 11.90
C VAL A 70 -7.34 7.93 12.19
N LEU A 71 -6.03 8.25 12.14
CA LEU A 71 -4.95 7.30 12.41
C LEU A 71 -5.09 6.67 13.80
N LYS A 72 -5.31 7.46 14.83
CA LYS A 72 -5.53 6.95 16.20
C LYS A 72 -6.71 5.97 16.25
N ARG A 73 -7.83 6.31 15.60
CA ARG A 73 -9.03 5.49 15.59
C ARG A 73 -8.80 4.15 14.88
N VAL A 74 -8.18 4.15 13.70
CA VAL A 74 -8.00 2.94 12.88
C VAL A 74 -6.92 2.02 13.45
N ILE A 75 -5.87 2.57 14.08
CA ILE A 75 -4.87 1.77 14.80
C ILE A 75 -5.50 1.14 16.05
N ALA A 76 -6.23 1.90 16.86
CA ALA A 76 -6.93 1.37 18.02
C ALA A 76 -7.99 0.32 17.65
N GLY A 77 -8.65 0.49 16.51
CA GLY A 77 -9.62 -0.46 15.96
C GLY A 77 -9.00 -1.69 15.28
N GLY A 78 -7.67 -1.72 15.08
CA GLY A 78 -6.96 -2.81 14.43
C GLY A 78 -7.23 -2.95 12.93
N THR A 79 -7.82 -1.93 12.28
CA THR A 79 -8.10 -1.93 10.84
C THR A 79 -6.94 -1.42 9.99
N LEU A 80 -5.91 -0.85 10.61
CA LEU A 80 -4.68 -0.42 9.95
C LEU A 80 -3.47 -0.91 10.73
N GLY A 81 -2.44 -1.37 10.03
CA GLY A 81 -1.12 -1.63 10.57
C GLY A 81 -0.06 -1.37 9.50
N ALA A 82 1.19 -1.18 9.93
CA ALA A 82 2.32 -0.96 9.05
C ALA A 82 3.46 -1.94 9.33
N THR A 83 4.21 -2.32 8.29
CA THR A 83 5.34 -3.24 8.40
C THR A 83 6.40 -2.95 7.33
N THR A 84 7.65 -3.34 7.61
CA THR A 84 8.71 -3.36 6.59
C THR A 84 8.85 -4.72 5.90
N ASP A 85 8.11 -5.74 6.36
CA ASP A 85 8.13 -7.07 5.74
C ASP A 85 7.32 -7.09 4.43
N PRO A 86 7.98 -7.29 3.26
CA PRO A 86 7.27 -7.36 1.99
C PRO A 86 6.35 -8.58 1.88
N ALA A 87 6.56 -9.62 2.68
CA ALA A 87 5.70 -10.81 2.69
C ALA A 87 4.26 -10.50 3.13
N ALA A 88 4.03 -9.38 3.82
CA ALA A 88 2.70 -8.95 4.22
C ALA A 88 1.73 -8.74 3.04
N VAL A 89 2.23 -8.50 1.82
CA VAL A 89 1.37 -8.39 0.62
C VAL A 89 0.59 -9.68 0.35
N ALA A 90 1.10 -10.84 0.77
CA ALA A 90 0.44 -12.13 0.59
C ALA A 90 -0.90 -12.23 1.32
N THR A 91 -1.09 -11.43 2.37
CA THR A 91 -2.29 -11.47 3.21
C THR A 91 -3.49 -10.74 2.61
N ALA A 92 -3.27 -9.84 1.65
CA ALA A 92 -4.30 -8.95 1.15
C ALA A 92 -4.80 -9.34 -0.24
N ARG A 93 -6.09 -9.14 -0.49
CA ARG A 93 -6.70 -9.36 -1.80
C ARG A 93 -6.28 -8.32 -2.84
N TYR A 94 -6.21 -7.06 -2.44
CA TYR A 94 -5.81 -5.96 -3.32
C TYR A 94 -4.45 -5.44 -2.89
N VAL A 95 -3.53 -5.32 -3.85
CA VAL A 95 -2.19 -4.76 -3.62
C VAL A 95 -2.07 -3.46 -4.41
N VAL A 96 -2.01 -2.34 -3.71
CA VAL A 96 -1.90 -1.01 -4.31
C VAL A 96 -0.45 -0.55 -4.25
N VAL A 97 0.12 -0.21 -5.38
CA VAL A 97 1.51 0.25 -5.49
C VAL A 97 1.52 1.78 -5.56
N VAL A 98 2.07 2.41 -4.52
CA VAL A 98 2.16 3.86 -4.37
C VAL A 98 3.63 4.24 -4.15
N ILE A 99 4.38 4.24 -5.24
CA ILE A 99 5.81 4.58 -5.20
C ILE A 99 6.00 5.98 -5.75
N GLY A 100 6.79 6.79 -5.06
CA GLY A 100 7.24 8.06 -5.59
C GLY A 100 7.98 7.85 -6.92
N THR A 101 7.85 8.79 -7.82
CA THR A 101 8.61 8.82 -9.07
C THR A 101 9.76 9.83 -8.89
N PRO A 102 10.87 9.42 -8.25
CA PRO A 102 12.00 10.33 -8.08
C PRO A 102 12.54 10.72 -9.46
N VAL A 103 12.93 11.97 -9.59
CA VAL A 103 13.66 12.47 -10.74
C VAL A 103 15.10 12.71 -10.33
N ASP A 104 16.02 12.51 -11.27
CA ASP A 104 17.43 12.86 -11.09
C ASP A 104 17.65 14.39 -11.15
N GLU A 105 18.89 14.83 -10.99
CA GLU A 105 19.29 16.25 -11.06
C GLU A 105 19.00 16.90 -12.42
N HIS A 106 18.73 16.10 -13.45
CA HIS A 106 18.37 16.54 -14.81
C HIS A 106 16.86 16.38 -15.10
N LEU A 107 16.05 16.15 -14.04
CA LEU A 107 14.60 15.92 -14.13
C LEU A 107 14.24 14.66 -14.93
N ASN A 108 15.17 13.71 -15.13
CA ASN A 108 14.83 12.43 -15.73
C ASN A 108 14.20 11.53 -14.67
N PRO A 109 13.08 10.89 -14.99
CA PRO A 109 12.40 10.01 -14.06
C PRO A 109 13.14 8.67 -13.88
N ASP A 110 13.19 8.19 -12.65
CA ASP A 110 13.68 6.85 -12.35
C ASP A 110 12.65 5.80 -12.79
N ARG A 111 12.85 5.27 -13.99
CA ARG A 111 11.96 4.24 -14.56
C ARG A 111 12.03 2.91 -13.84
N SER A 112 13.06 2.67 -13.03
CA SER A 112 13.28 1.42 -12.30
C SER A 112 12.67 1.41 -10.90
N ALA A 113 12.22 2.56 -10.38
CA ALA A 113 11.71 2.68 -9.01
C ALA A 113 10.56 1.70 -8.73
N ILE A 114 9.59 1.61 -9.66
CA ILE A 114 8.44 0.69 -9.53
C ILE A 114 8.91 -0.76 -9.59
N SER A 115 9.78 -1.10 -10.54
CA SER A 115 10.31 -2.46 -10.68
C SER A 115 11.09 -2.90 -9.45
N ARG A 116 11.91 -2.01 -8.87
CA ARG A 116 12.63 -2.30 -7.61
C ARG A 116 11.69 -2.52 -6.45
N ALA A 117 10.67 -1.68 -6.29
CA ALA A 117 9.70 -1.81 -5.22
C ALA A 117 8.88 -3.10 -5.34
N LEU A 118 8.50 -3.47 -6.57
CA LEU A 118 7.79 -4.71 -6.84
C LEU A 118 8.67 -5.95 -6.68
N ALA A 119 9.97 -5.88 -7.00
CA ALA A 119 10.87 -7.03 -6.92
C ALA A 119 10.88 -7.69 -5.54
N GLY A 120 10.79 -6.89 -4.46
CA GLY A 120 10.69 -7.41 -3.10
C GLY A 120 9.33 -8.05 -2.79
N ALA A 121 8.26 -7.60 -3.42
CA ALA A 121 6.89 -8.09 -3.17
C ALA A 121 6.50 -9.28 -4.07
N LEU A 122 7.06 -9.35 -5.29
CA LEU A 122 6.73 -10.36 -6.30
C LEU A 122 6.76 -11.81 -5.78
N PRO A 123 7.79 -12.26 -5.03
CA PRO A 123 7.86 -13.64 -4.55
C PRO A 123 6.74 -14.00 -3.57
N HIS A 124 6.06 -13.01 -3.02
CA HIS A 124 5.02 -13.16 -2.00
C HIS A 124 3.61 -13.00 -2.57
N LEU A 125 3.47 -12.58 -3.83
CA LEU A 125 2.17 -12.43 -4.46
C LEU A 125 1.51 -13.80 -4.69
N ARG A 126 0.19 -13.82 -4.57
CA ARG A 126 -0.60 -15.05 -4.66
C ARG A 126 -1.64 -14.94 -5.78
N THR A 127 -1.95 -16.08 -6.37
CA THR A 127 -3.04 -16.20 -7.35
C THR A 127 -4.36 -15.67 -6.76
N GLY A 128 -5.08 -14.88 -7.54
CA GLY A 128 -6.35 -14.28 -7.14
C GLY A 128 -6.23 -12.86 -6.58
N GLN A 129 -5.01 -12.35 -6.36
CA GLN A 129 -4.80 -10.95 -6.01
C GLN A 129 -5.00 -10.03 -7.21
N THR A 130 -5.40 -8.78 -6.92
CA THR A 130 -5.44 -7.70 -7.91
C THR A 130 -4.36 -6.68 -7.55
N VAL A 131 -3.43 -6.43 -8.47
CA VAL A 131 -2.39 -5.40 -8.29
C VAL A 131 -2.81 -4.11 -9.00
N VAL A 132 -2.79 -3.00 -8.28
CA VAL A 132 -3.19 -1.68 -8.77
C VAL A 132 -1.96 -0.76 -8.76
N LEU A 133 -1.53 -0.30 -9.92
CA LEU A 133 -0.48 0.71 -10.03
C LEU A 133 -1.12 2.10 -9.87
N ARG A 134 -0.89 2.75 -8.71
CA ARG A 134 -1.40 4.09 -8.38
C ARG A 134 -0.35 5.18 -8.62
N SER A 135 0.91 4.80 -8.76
CA SER A 135 2.00 5.72 -9.09
C SER A 135 1.81 6.37 -10.45
N THR A 136 2.33 7.59 -10.63
CA THR A 136 2.49 8.14 -11.98
C THR A 136 3.49 7.29 -12.74
N ILE A 137 3.08 6.76 -13.89
CA ILE A 137 3.89 5.84 -14.68
C ILE A 137 4.06 6.34 -16.12
N TYR A 138 5.20 5.99 -16.73
CA TYR A 138 5.46 6.28 -18.13
C TYR A 138 4.82 5.25 -19.05
N PRO A 139 4.57 5.59 -20.32
CA PRO A 139 4.11 4.62 -21.32
C PRO A 139 5.04 3.40 -21.36
N GLY A 140 4.44 2.21 -21.29
CA GLY A 140 5.16 0.93 -21.31
C GLY A 140 5.49 0.32 -19.94
N VAL A 141 5.43 1.08 -18.84
CA VAL A 141 5.69 0.54 -17.47
C VAL A 141 4.67 -0.53 -17.10
N THR A 142 3.39 -0.33 -17.37
CA THR A 142 2.35 -1.34 -17.08
C THR A 142 2.66 -2.67 -17.79
N ARG A 143 3.05 -2.62 -19.08
CA ARG A 143 3.42 -3.82 -19.83
C ARG A 143 4.69 -4.48 -19.26
N HIS A 144 5.64 -3.69 -18.76
CA HIS A 144 6.83 -4.21 -18.12
C HIS A 144 6.48 -4.95 -16.83
N VAL A 145 5.64 -4.35 -16.00
CA VAL A 145 5.14 -4.95 -14.74
C VAL A 145 4.33 -6.22 -15.04
N GLU A 146 3.47 -6.22 -16.06
CA GLU A 146 2.73 -7.42 -16.48
C GLU A 146 3.68 -8.58 -16.84
N ARG A 147 4.76 -8.30 -17.57
CA ARG A 147 5.78 -9.33 -17.85
C ARG A 147 6.46 -9.86 -16.60
N MET A 148 6.77 -9.01 -15.62
CA MET A 148 7.34 -9.45 -14.34
C MET A 148 6.43 -10.48 -13.64
N PHE A 149 5.10 -10.35 -13.75
CA PHE A 149 4.15 -11.31 -13.16
C PHE A 149 4.01 -12.61 -13.97
N THR A 150 4.25 -12.58 -15.28
CA THR A 150 4.12 -13.77 -16.14
C THR A 150 5.40 -14.60 -16.20
N GLU A 151 6.55 -14.02 -15.87
CA GLU A 151 7.87 -14.66 -15.91
C GLU A 151 8.34 -15.14 -14.51
N SER A 152 7.57 -14.86 -13.46
CA SER A 152 7.81 -15.29 -12.08
C SER A 152 7.00 -16.52 -11.73
#